data_797c906cced7b9f0671f9893b4fcd8cf
#
_entry.id   797c906cced7b9f0671f9893b4fcd8cf
#
_cell.length_a   1.000
_cell.length_b   1.000
_cell.length_c   1.000
_cell.angle_alpha   90.00
_cell.angle_beta   90.00
_cell.angle_gamma   90.00
#
_symmetry.space_group_name_H-M   'P 1'
#
loop_
_entity.id
_entity.type
_entity.pdbx_description
1 polymer ?
#
loop_
_entity_poly.entity_id
_entity_poly.type
_entity_poly.pdbx_seq_one_letter_code
_entity_poly.pdbx_strand_id
1 'polypeptide(L)'
;SFNLASPPDPELQQKWGLTGKTVIGFIGSFYAYEGLDLLLEALPAIIEQKPDIRVLLVGGGPQEENLRQQAEKAGLKNVVVFTGRVPHQDVNRYYDLINILAYPRHPMRLTELVTPLKPLEAMAQGQLFVASDVGGHKELVEHNKTGVLFKAGDRQALAQAIVELLDNRQCWPELKANGRQFVENVRNWRNSVANYRKPYSLLLKKTDI
;
A
#
# COMPACT_ATOMS: atom_id res chain seq x y z
N SER A 1 16.16 -5.80 7.21
CA SER A 1 16.50 -4.94 6.06
C SER A 1 15.53 -5.24 4.95
N PHE A 2 14.91 -4.22 4.38
CA PHE A 2 14.04 -4.37 3.20
C PHE A 2 14.93 -4.38 1.96
N ASN A 3 14.70 -5.35 1.08
CA ASN A 3 15.35 -5.40 -0.22
C ASN A 3 14.63 -4.43 -1.18
N LEU A 4 15.37 -3.85 -2.11
CA LEU A 4 14.76 -3.11 -3.22
C LEU A 4 13.92 -4.04 -4.08
N ALA A 5 12.85 -3.50 -4.69
CA ALA A 5 12.04 -4.21 -5.64
C ALA A 5 12.90 -4.78 -6.78
N SER A 6 12.67 -6.04 -7.09
CA SER A 6 13.32 -6.77 -8.18
C SER A 6 12.41 -6.85 -9.40
N PRO A 7 12.91 -7.21 -10.58
CA PRO A 7 12.05 -7.55 -11.70
C PRO A 7 11.05 -8.64 -11.31
N PRO A 8 9.80 -8.56 -11.79
CA PRO A 8 8.78 -9.53 -11.44
C PRO A 8 9.15 -10.94 -11.93
N ASP A 9 8.84 -11.94 -11.11
CA ASP A 9 9.04 -13.35 -11.42
C ASP A 9 8.09 -13.80 -12.56
N PRO A 10 8.61 -14.22 -13.73
CA PRO A 10 7.77 -14.57 -14.89
C PRO A 10 6.87 -15.78 -14.63
N GLU A 11 7.30 -16.75 -13.84
CA GLU A 11 6.50 -17.93 -13.51
C GLU A 11 5.31 -17.55 -12.63
N LEU A 12 5.53 -16.67 -11.64
CA LEU A 12 4.44 -16.14 -10.82
C LEU A 12 3.49 -15.25 -11.62
N GLN A 13 4.01 -14.42 -12.54
CA GLN A 13 3.16 -13.64 -13.44
C GLN A 13 2.26 -14.52 -14.28
N GLN A 14 2.81 -15.58 -14.87
CA GLN A 14 2.04 -16.54 -15.67
C GLN A 14 1.02 -17.29 -14.81
N LYS A 15 1.45 -17.78 -13.65
CA LYS A 15 0.58 -18.52 -12.72
C LYS A 15 -0.68 -17.74 -12.36
N TRP A 16 -0.55 -16.43 -12.15
CA TRP A 16 -1.66 -15.58 -11.73
C TRP A 16 -2.31 -14.77 -12.86
N GLY A 17 -1.93 -15.02 -14.13
CA GLY A 17 -2.49 -14.32 -15.28
C GLY A 17 -2.15 -12.82 -15.34
N LEU A 18 -0.96 -12.45 -14.85
CA LEU A 18 -0.50 -11.06 -14.72
C LEU A 18 0.48 -10.65 -15.81
N THR A 19 0.89 -11.55 -16.68
CA THR A 19 1.83 -11.28 -17.77
C THR A 19 1.30 -10.18 -18.68
N GLY A 20 2.09 -9.11 -18.89
CA GLY A 20 1.70 -7.97 -19.71
C GLY A 20 0.60 -7.07 -19.09
N LYS A 21 0.27 -7.28 -17.82
CA LYS A 21 -0.73 -6.50 -17.10
C LYS A 21 -0.09 -5.47 -16.18
N THR A 22 -0.82 -4.39 -15.91
CA THR A 22 -0.47 -3.45 -14.84
C THR A 22 -1.20 -3.90 -13.58
N VAL A 23 -0.46 -4.13 -12.51
CA VAL A 23 -0.96 -4.75 -11.29
C VAL A 23 -1.08 -3.72 -10.17
N ILE A 24 -2.31 -3.54 -9.67
CA ILE A 24 -2.58 -2.87 -8.40
C ILE A 24 -2.66 -3.95 -7.34
N GLY A 25 -2.06 -3.75 -6.16
CA GLY A 25 -2.03 -4.82 -5.19
C GLY A 25 -2.12 -4.40 -3.73
N PHE A 26 -2.45 -5.39 -2.93
CA PHE A 26 -2.41 -5.30 -1.47
C PHE A 26 -1.84 -6.60 -0.91
N ILE A 27 -0.96 -6.49 0.08
CA ILE A 27 -0.40 -7.63 0.79
C ILE A 27 -0.65 -7.46 2.28
N GLY A 28 -1.33 -8.43 2.89
CA GLY A 28 -1.60 -8.42 4.32
C GLY A 28 -2.89 -9.10 4.73
N SER A 29 -3.34 -8.82 5.95
CA SER A 29 -4.61 -9.34 6.47
C SER A 29 -5.77 -8.48 6.00
N PHE A 30 -6.85 -9.14 5.56
CA PHE A 30 -8.05 -8.48 5.04
C PHE A 30 -9.01 -8.14 6.18
N TYR A 31 -8.68 -7.08 6.90
CA TYR A 31 -9.57 -6.47 7.91
C TYR A 31 -10.46 -5.41 7.26
N ALA A 32 -11.65 -5.18 7.85
CA ALA A 32 -12.61 -4.21 7.33
C ALA A 32 -12.02 -2.79 7.21
N TYR A 33 -11.19 -2.39 8.18
CA TYR A 33 -10.57 -1.06 8.16
C TYR A 33 -9.53 -0.85 7.06
N GLU A 34 -9.03 -1.91 6.42
CA GLU A 34 -8.08 -1.78 5.30
C GLU A 34 -8.73 -1.25 4.02
N GLY A 35 -10.08 -1.30 3.92
CA GLY A 35 -10.84 -0.65 2.86
C GLY A 35 -10.73 -1.32 1.49
N LEU A 36 -10.42 -2.63 1.43
CA LEU A 36 -10.31 -3.34 0.16
C LEU A 36 -11.64 -3.41 -0.60
N ASP A 37 -12.78 -3.32 0.09
CA ASP A 37 -14.10 -3.13 -0.48
C ASP A 37 -14.20 -1.86 -1.32
N LEU A 38 -13.64 -0.73 -0.84
CA LEU A 38 -13.57 0.53 -1.59
C LEU A 38 -12.71 0.39 -2.85
N LEU A 39 -11.61 -0.38 -2.79
CA LEU A 39 -10.80 -0.66 -3.99
C LEU A 39 -11.62 -1.40 -5.04
N LEU A 40 -12.39 -2.43 -4.64
CA LEU A 40 -13.25 -3.17 -5.56
C LEU A 40 -14.36 -2.28 -6.15
N GLU A 41 -14.92 -1.35 -5.37
CA GLU A 41 -15.90 -0.37 -5.86
C GLU A 41 -15.31 0.64 -6.85
N ALA A 42 -14.03 0.96 -6.74
CA ALA A 42 -13.33 1.87 -7.65
C ALA A 42 -12.96 1.22 -8.99
N LEU A 43 -12.81 -0.12 -9.03
CA LEU A 43 -12.28 -0.85 -10.18
C LEU A 43 -13.06 -0.65 -11.49
N PRO A 44 -14.40 -0.62 -11.53
CA PRO A 44 -15.12 -0.41 -12.80
C PRO A 44 -14.68 0.88 -13.51
N ALA A 45 -14.54 1.99 -12.77
CA ALA A 45 -14.11 3.26 -13.34
C ALA A 45 -12.63 3.26 -13.77
N ILE A 46 -11.79 2.47 -13.10
CA ILE A 46 -10.38 2.31 -13.49
C ILE A 46 -10.28 1.48 -14.78
N ILE A 47 -10.99 0.35 -14.85
CA ILE A 47 -10.92 -0.59 -15.97
C ILE A 47 -11.45 0.03 -17.25
N GLU A 48 -12.48 0.88 -17.17
CA GLU A 48 -13.03 1.61 -18.30
C GLU A 48 -11.94 2.44 -19.02
N GLN A 49 -11.01 3.01 -18.27
CA GLN A 49 -9.92 3.82 -18.80
C GLN A 49 -8.63 3.00 -19.03
N LYS A 50 -8.43 1.95 -18.24
CA LYS A 50 -7.20 1.13 -18.21
C LYS A 50 -7.57 -0.36 -18.22
N PRO A 51 -7.98 -0.93 -19.36
CA PRO A 51 -8.52 -2.31 -19.42
C PRO A 51 -7.49 -3.41 -19.07
N ASP A 52 -6.20 -3.10 -19.14
CA ASP A 52 -5.13 -4.03 -18.82
C ASP A 52 -4.76 -4.10 -17.33
N ILE A 53 -5.54 -3.43 -16.47
CA ILE A 53 -5.37 -3.52 -15.02
C ILE A 53 -5.76 -4.91 -14.51
N ARG A 54 -4.99 -5.40 -13.53
CA ARG A 54 -5.34 -6.51 -12.65
C ARG A 54 -5.13 -6.09 -11.21
N VAL A 55 -5.91 -6.68 -10.32
CA VAL A 55 -5.74 -6.50 -8.87
C VAL A 55 -5.25 -7.78 -8.25
N LEU A 56 -4.17 -7.70 -7.48
CA LEU A 56 -3.58 -8.82 -6.76
C LEU A 56 -3.74 -8.62 -5.26
N LEU A 57 -4.58 -9.44 -4.64
CA LEU A 57 -4.80 -9.46 -3.19
C LEU A 57 -4.10 -10.67 -2.58
N VAL A 58 -2.99 -10.39 -1.88
CA VAL A 58 -2.14 -11.42 -1.26
C VAL A 58 -2.39 -11.45 0.23
N GLY A 59 -2.84 -12.58 0.72
CA GLY A 59 -3.16 -12.77 2.13
C GLY A 59 -4.53 -13.36 2.35
N GLY A 60 -5.17 -13.00 3.43
CA GLY A 60 -6.49 -13.47 3.81
C GLY A 60 -6.95 -12.84 5.11
N GLY A 61 -8.15 -13.14 5.55
CA GLY A 61 -8.65 -12.59 6.81
C GLY A 61 -10.17 -12.54 6.86
N PRO A 62 -10.73 -11.86 7.88
CA PRO A 62 -12.19 -11.87 8.12
C PRO A 62 -13.04 -11.38 6.94
N GLN A 63 -12.48 -10.51 6.09
CA GLN A 63 -13.21 -9.95 4.93
C GLN A 63 -13.01 -10.73 3.63
N GLU A 64 -12.21 -11.80 3.61
CA GLU A 64 -11.88 -12.50 2.37
C GLU A 64 -13.12 -12.97 1.60
N GLU A 65 -14.04 -13.63 2.28
CA GLU A 65 -15.26 -14.14 1.65
C GLU A 65 -16.14 -13.00 1.12
N ASN A 66 -16.32 -11.94 1.90
CA ASN A 66 -17.09 -10.77 1.48
C ASN A 66 -16.50 -10.11 0.24
N LEU A 67 -15.18 -9.98 0.18
CA LEU A 67 -14.46 -9.39 -0.97
C LEU A 67 -14.59 -10.26 -2.21
N ARG A 68 -14.50 -11.58 -2.09
CA ARG A 68 -14.71 -12.52 -3.20
C ARG A 68 -16.12 -12.39 -3.77
N GLN A 69 -17.14 -12.39 -2.91
CA GLN A 69 -18.53 -12.22 -3.32
C GLN A 69 -18.78 -10.84 -3.95
N GLN A 70 -18.18 -9.78 -3.44
CA GLN A 70 -18.25 -8.44 -4.02
C GLN A 70 -17.64 -8.40 -5.42
N ALA A 71 -16.46 -8.99 -5.60
CA ALA A 71 -15.80 -9.07 -6.89
C ALA A 71 -16.63 -9.88 -7.91
N GLU A 72 -17.24 -10.99 -7.50
CA GLU A 72 -18.09 -11.80 -8.35
C GLU A 72 -19.36 -11.05 -8.78
N LYS A 73 -20.08 -10.43 -7.83
CA LYS A 73 -21.29 -9.63 -8.11
C LYS A 73 -21.01 -8.43 -9.03
N ALA A 74 -19.83 -7.86 -8.94
CA ALA A 74 -19.41 -6.75 -9.80
C ALA A 74 -18.83 -7.19 -11.16
N GLY A 75 -18.80 -8.49 -11.46
CA GLY A 75 -18.25 -9.02 -12.71
C GLY A 75 -16.72 -8.93 -12.81
N LEU A 76 -16.03 -8.80 -11.67
CA LEU A 76 -14.59 -8.58 -11.60
C LEU A 76 -13.77 -9.85 -11.42
N LYS A 77 -14.37 -11.03 -11.57
CA LYS A 77 -13.73 -12.33 -11.34
C LYS A 77 -12.43 -12.53 -12.14
N ASN A 78 -12.37 -12.00 -13.37
CA ASN A 78 -11.20 -12.10 -14.24
C ASN A 78 -10.20 -10.94 -14.04
N VAL A 79 -10.49 -10.01 -13.16
CA VAL A 79 -9.66 -8.82 -12.89
C VAL A 79 -9.00 -8.90 -11.53
N VAL A 80 -9.69 -9.46 -10.53
CA VAL A 80 -9.20 -9.57 -9.15
C VAL A 80 -8.70 -10.97 -8.86
N VAL A 81 -7.44 -11.06 -8.49
CA VAL A 81 -6.75 -12.30 -8.13
C VAL A 81 -6.58 -12.36 -6.62
N PHE A 82 -7.09 -13.41 -5.99
CA PHE A 82 -6.89 -13.71 -4.58
C PHE A 82 -5.92 -14.89 -4.46
N THR A 83 -4.73 -14.66 -3.93
CA THR A 83 -3.72 -15.72 -3.82
C THR A 83 -3.93 -16.61 -2.59
N GLY A 84 -4.68 -16.14 -1.59
CA GLY A 84 -4.64 -16.70 -0.26
C GLY A 84 -3.34 -16.31 0.47
N ARG A 85 -3.12 -16.90 1.64
CA ARG A 85 -1.91 -16.68 2.42
C ARG A 85 -0.72 -17.35 1.74
N VAL A 86 0.39 -16.61 1.68
CA VAL A 86 1.65 -17.08 1.12
C VAL A 86 2.71 -17.21 2.23
N PRO A 87 3.70 -18.12 2.09
CA PRO A 87 4.80 -18.21 3.04
C PRO A 87 5.54 -16.87 3.15
N HIS A 88 5.97 -16.51 4.36
CA HIS A 88 6.66 -15.23 4.61
C HIS A 88 7.90 -15.03 3.73
N GLN A 89 8.63 -16.10 3.46
CA GLN A 89 9.82 -16.09 2.61
C GLN A 89 9.52 -15.71 1.15
N ASP A 90 8.29 -15.93 0.67
CA ASP A 90 7.87 -15.65 -0.69
C ASP A 90 7.23 -14.26 -0.85
N VAL A 91 6.92 -13.57 0.24
CA VAL A 91 6.18 -12.28 0.22
C VAL A 91 6.85 -11.25 -0.69
N ASN A 92 8.18 -11.16 -0.68
CA ASN A 92 8.91 -10.21 -1.53
C ASN A 92 8.69 -10.48 -3.02
N ARG A 93 8.59 -11.74 -3.44
CA ARG A 93 8.29 -12.12 -4.83
C ARG A 93 6.91 -11.62 -5.27
N TYR A 94 5.95 -11.53 -4.34
CA TYR A 94 4.62 -10.96 -4.62
C TYR A 94 4.64 -9.44 -4.65
N TYR A 95 5.44 -8.77 -3.81
CA TYR A 95 5.67 -7.33 -3.94
C TYR A 95 6.22 -6.97 -5.32
N ASP A 96 7.13 -7.78 -5.86
CA ASP A 96 7.74 -7.55 -7.18
C ASP A 96 6.74 -7.69 -8.35
N LEU A 97 5.58 -8.35 -8.15
CA LEU A 97 4.50 -8.42 -9.15
C LEU A 97 3.66 -7.13 -9.22
N ILE A 98 3.70 -6.28 -8.19
CA ILE A 98 2.79 -5.15 -8.01
C ILE A 98 3.44 -3.86 -8.53
N ASN A 99 2.74 -3.14 -9.40
CA ASN A 99 3.18 -1.85 -9.89
C ASN A 99 2.78 -0.70 -8.95
N ILE A 100 1.58 -0.77 -8.37
CA ILE A 100 1.04 0.22 -7.45
C ILE A 100 0.36 -0.49 -6.28
N LEU A 101 0.85 -0.28 -5.08
CA LEU A 101 0.19 -0.75 -3.85
C LEU A 101 -0.99 0.16 -3.50
N ALA A 102 -2.07 -0.41 -3.00
CA ALA A 102 -3.25 0.33 -2.57
C ALA A 102 -3.50 0.13 -1.07
N TYR A 103 -3.60 1.24 -0.34
CA TYR A 103 -3.89 1.30 1.10
C TYR A 103 -5.13 2.16 1.37
N PRO A 104 -6.33 1.70 0.93
CA PRO A 104 -7.55 2.50 0.93
C PRO A 104 -8.28 2.49 2.28
N ARG A 105 -7.57 2.59 3.40
CA ARG A 105 -8.13 2.52 4.74
C ARG A 105 -9.37 3.39 4.91
N HIS A 106 -10.40 2.82 5.52
CA HIS A 106 -11.61 3.57 5.88
C HIS A 106 -11.32 4.58 6.99
N PRO A 107 -11.98 5.76 6.96
CA PRO A 107 -11.87 6.76 8.02
C PRO A 107 -12.61 6.26 9.27
N MET A 108 -11.85 5.94 10.30
CA MET A 108 -12.36 5.55 11.62
C MET A 108 -11.33 5.87 12.69
N ARG A 109 -11.74 5.88 13.96
CA ARG A 109 -10.86 6.24 15.07
C ARG A 109 -9.52 5.49 15.06
N LEU A 110 -9.54 4.20 14.73
CA LEU A 110 -8.32 3.39 14.65
C LEU A 110 -7.35 3.92 13.58
N THR A 111 -7.84 4.16 12.37
CA THR A 111 -7.02 4.59 11.23
C THR A 111 -6.60 6.05 11.29
N GLU A 112 -7.33 6.86 12.05
CA GLU A 112 -6.95 8.25 12.34
C GLU A 112 -5.81 8.34 13.37
N LEU A 113 -5.75 7.42 14.34
CA LEU A 113 -4.81 7.50 15.47
C LEU A 113 -3.59 6.58 15.32
N VAL A 114 -3.68 5.51 14.52
CA VAL A 114 -2.62 4.50 14.40
C VAL A 114 -1.86 4.66 13.11
N THR A 115 -0.58 4.98 13.25
CA THR A 115 0.38 5.05 12.13
C THR A 115 0.67 3.66 11.59
N PRO A 116 0.34 3.34 10.33
CA PRO A 116 0.57 2.01 9.76
C PRO A 116 2.02 1.84 9.29
N LEU A 117 2.50 0.60 9.30
CA LEU A 117 3.84 0.27 8.79
C LEU A 117 3.87 0.06 7.28
N LYS A 118 2.76 -0.36 6.65
CA LYS A 118 2.71 -0.69 5.22
C LYS A 118 3.23 0.40 4.27
N PRO A 119 2.88 1.69 4.43
CA PRO A 119 3.48 2.74 3.60
C PRO A 119 5.00 2.85 3.78
N LEU A 120 5.51 2.68 5.02
CA LEU A 120 6.95 2.69 5.27
C LEU A 120 7.66 1.49 4.63
N GLU A 121 7.03 0.32 4.66
CA GLU A 121 7.53 -0.88 3.99
C GLU A 121 7.57 -0.69 2.47
N ALA A 122 6.51 -0.11 1.88
CA ALA A 122 6.47 0.22 0.47
C ALA A 122 7.57 1.20 0.07
N MET A 123 7.74 2.29 0.81
CA MET A 123 8.81 3.28 0.60
C MET A 123 10.20 2.64 0.73
N ALA A 124 10.41 1.79 1.74
CA ALA A 124 11.67 1.10 1.96
C ALA A 124 12.06 0.16 0.83
N GLN A 125 11.09 -0.43 0.15
CA GLN A 125 11.28 -1.29 -1.01
C GLN A 125 11.33 -0.51 -2.34
N GLY A 126 11.13 0.81 -2.32
CA GLY A 126 11.05 1.63 -3.52
C GLY A 126 9.80 1.33 -4.35
N GLN A 127 8.70 0.96 -3.70
CA GLN A 127 7.41 0.71 -4.33
C GLN A 127 6.55 1.96 -4.42
N LEU A 128 5.70 2.03 -5.45
CA LEU A 128 4.68 3.06 -5.57
C LEU A 128 3.44 2.64 -4.80
N PHE A 129 2.74 3.62 -4.22
CA PHE A 129 1.46 3.36 -3.58
C PHE A 129 0.53 4.55 -3.63
N VAL A 130 -0.77 4.24 -3.54
CA VAL A 130 -1.84 5.18 -3.24
C VAL A 130 -2.39 4.86 -1.85
N ALA A 131 -2.69 5.87 -1.05
CA ALA A 131 -3.20 5.69 0.30
C ALA A 131 -4.33 6.70 0.59
N SER A 132 -5.33 6.29 1.37
CA SER A 132 -6.35 7.22 1.86
C SER A 132 -5.75 8.26 2.80
N ASP A 133 -6.31 9.45 2.87
CA ASP A 133 -5.83 10.57 3.67
C ASP A 133 -6.23 10.51 5.16
N VAL A 134 -6.38 9.30 5.71
CA VAL A 134 -6.58 9.10 7.16
C VAL A 134 -5.36 9.57 7.96
N GLY A 135 -5.57 9.94 9.23
CA GLY A 135 -4.55 10.55 10.08
C GLY A 135 -3.24 9.76 10.12
N GLY A 136 -3.33 8.44 10.30
CA GLY A 136 -2.14 7.57 10.31
C GLY A 136 -1.32 7.59 9.01
N HIS A 137 -1.96 7.76 7.85
CA HIS A 137 -1.26 7.91 6.57
C HIS A 137 -0.65 9.31 6.40
N LYS A 138 -1.40 10.37 6.78
CA LYS A 138 -0.92 11.76 6.68
C LYS A 138 0.33 12.04 7.51
N GLU A 139 0.58 11.27 8.55
CA GLU A 139 1.83 11.37 9.31
C GLU A 139 3.07 10.90 8.55
N LEU A 140 2.88 10.02 7.56
CA LEU A 140 3.97 9.35 6.85
C LEU A 140 4.13 9.81 5.41
N VAL A 141 3.04 10.21 4.78
CA VAL A 141 2.98 10.42 3.33
C VAL A 141 2.87 11.90 3.02
N GLU A 142 3.82 12.42 2.29
CA GLU A 142 3.75 13.72 1.64
C GLU A 142 3.22 13.51 0.22
N HIS A 143 1.99 14.02 -0.03
CA HIS A 143 1.27 13.81 -1.28
C HIS A 143 2.07 14.26 -2.50
N ASN A 144 2.13 13.40 -3.54
CA ASN A 144 2.90 13.60 -4.77
C ASN A 144 4.41 13.74 -4.58
N LYS A 145 4.93 13.43 -3.41
CA LYS A 145 6.37 13.46 -3.14
C LYS A 145 6.89 12.10 -2.68
N THR A 146 6.29 11.51 -1.64
CA THR A 146 6.68 10.19 -1.13
C THR A 146 5.66 9.11 -1.40
N GLY A 147 4.48 9.48 -1.87
CA GLY A 147 3.36 8.63 -2.23
C GLY A 147 2.17 9.48 -2.68
N VAL A 148 1.08 8.84 -3.06
CA VAL A 148 -0.14 9.54 -3.49
C VAL A 148 -1.23 9.37 -2.46
N LEU A 149 -1.79 10.47 -1.95
CA LEU A 149 -2.94 10.47 -1.06
C LEU A 149 -4.22 10.77 -1.83
N PHE A 150 -5.31 10.10 -1.48
CA PHE A 150 -6.66 10.37 -1.97
C PHE A 150 -7.63 10.52 -0.80
N LYS A 151 -8.78 11.14 -1.03
CA LYS A 151 -9.81 11.37 -0.01
C LYS A 151 -10.37 10.04 0.52
N ALA A 152 -10.23 9.80 1.82
CA ALA A 152 -10.70 8.58 2.47
C ALA A 152 -12.21 8.35 2.28
N GLY A 153 -12.61 7.11 2.00
CA GLY A 153 -14.00 6.73 1.77
C GLY A 153 -14.58 7.14 0.41
N ASP A 154 -13.78 7.76 -0.46
CA ASP A 154 -14.21 8.23 -1.77
C ASP A 154 -13.63 7.33 -2.88
N ARG A 155 -14.50 6.47 -3.45
CA ARG A 155 -14.11 5.53 -4.52
C ARG A 155 -13.71 6.24 -5.83
N GLN A 156 -14.29 7.41 -6.09
CA GLN A 156 -13.95 8.19 -7.30
C GLN A 156 -12.58 8.83 -7.15
N ALA A 157 -12.28 9.39 -5.96
CA ALA A 157 -10.96 9.92 -5.66
C ALA A 157 -9.87 8.82 -5.71
N LEU A 158 -10.17 7.60 -5.24
CA LEU A 158 -9.26 6.46 -5.38
C LEU A 158 -9.03 6.09 -6.85
N ALA A 159 -10.10 5.97 -7.63
CA ALA A 159 -9.99 5.65 -9.06
C ALA A 159 -9.17 6.71 -9.81
N GLN A 160 -9.46 7.98 -9.56
CA GLN A 160 -8.74 9.11 -10.18
C GLN A 160 -7.25 9.09 -9.80
N ALA A 161 -6.91 8.92 -8.53
CA ALA A 161 -5.52 8.85 -8.06
C ALA A 161 -4.73 7.74 -8.75
N ILE A 162 -5.34 6.57 -8.93
CA ILE A 162 -4.70 5.45 -9.64
C ILE A 162 -4.53 5.76 -11.12
N VAL A 163 -5.56 6.27 -11.80
CA VAL A 163 -5.50 6.60 -13.23
C VAL A 163 -4.46 7.69 -13.50
N GLU A 164 -4.46 8.76 -12.71
CA GLU A 164 -3.47 9.85 -12.83
C GLU A 164 -2.04 9.35 -12.63
N LEU A 165 -1.81 8.48 -11.66
CA LEU A 165 -0.50 7.88 -11.42
C LEU A 165 -0.06 7.01 -12.60
N LEU A 166 -0.99 6.27 -13.23
CA LEU A 166 -0.73 5.46 -14.42
C LEU A 166 -0.46 6.30 -15.68
N ASP A 167 -1.11 7.46 -15.80
CA ASP A 167 -0.90 8.38 -16.93
C ASP A 167 0.42 9.17 -16.80
N ASN A 168 0.90 9.35 -15.57
CA ASN A 168 2.11 10.10 -15.27
C ASN A 168 3.29 9.19 -14.88
N ARG A 169 3.56 8.14 -15.66
CA ARG A 169 4.66 7.18 -15.37
C ARG A 169 6.04 7.82 -15.29
N GLN A 170 6.24 8.97 -15.91
CA GLN A 170 7.48 9.73 -15.82
C GLN A 170 7.80 10.21 -14.39
N CYS A 171 6.82 10.37 -13.50
CA CYS A 171 7.06 10.75 -12.10
C CYS A 171 7.40 9.57 -11.19
N TRP A 172 7.25 8.33 -11.64
CA TRP A 172 7.45 7.13 -10.83
C TRP A 172 8.87 7.01 -10.22
N PRO A 173 9.95 7.23 -11.00
CA PRO A 173 11.31 7.16 -10.44
C PRO A 173 11.53 8.14 -9.30
N GLU A 174 11.02 9.36 -9.43
CA GLU A 174 11.15 10.40 -8.41
C GLU A 174 10.36 10.06 -7.14
N LEU A 175 9.08 9.64 -7.28
CA LEU A 175 8.27 9.21 -6.14
C LEU A 175 8.91 8.06 -5.37
N LYS A 176 9.44 7.06 -6.07
CA LYS A 176 10.14 5.92 -5.47
C LYS A 176 11.40 6.35 -4.74
N ALA A 177 12.22 7.20 -5.36
CA ALA A 177 13.45 7.71 -4.77
C ALA A 177 13.19 8.54 -3.52
N ASN A 178 12.21 9.44 -3.58
CA ASN A 178 11.83 10.30 -2.44
C ASN A 178 11.28 9.47 -1.27
N GLY A 179 10.41 8.49 -1.53
CA GLY A 179 9.91 7.57 -0.51
C GLY A 179 11.03 6.81 0.18
N ARG A 180 11.95 6.25 -0.60
CA ARG A 180 13.14 5.55 -0.08
C ARG A 180 14.00 6.46 0.78
N GLN A 181 14.32 7.65 0.30
CA GLN A 181 15.12 8.63 1.02
C GLN A 181 14.45 9.07 2.33
N PHE A 182 13.12 9.21 2.34
CA PHE A 182 12.38 9.53 3.56
C PHE A 182 12.57 8.45 4.63
N VAL A 183 12.45 7.17 4.30
CA VAL A 183 12.65 6.09 5.27
C VAL A 183 14.09 6.03 5.75
N GLU A 184 15.06 6.17 4.85
CA GLU A 184 16.48 6.11 5.19
C GLU A 184 16.93 7.26 6.10
N ASN A 185 16.42 8.48 5.88
CA ASN A 185 16.90 9.68 6.57
C ASN A 185 16.02 10.08 7.76
N VAL A 186 14.70 9.84 7.71
CA VAL A 186 13.75 10.37 8.70
C VAL A 186 13.22 9.26 9.62
N ARG A 187 12.82 8.12 9.08
CA ARG A 187 12.13 7.04 9.82
C ARG A 187 13.00 5.80 10.02
N ASN A 188 14.29 5.99 10.31
CA ASN A 188 15.18 4.89 10.70
C ASN A 188 15.24 4.71 12.22
N TRP A 189 15.67 3.52 12.68
CA TRP A 189 15.80 3.19 14.09
C TRP A 189 16.70 4.16 14.85
N ARG A 190 17.79 4.65 14.24
CA ARG A 190 18.72 5.57 14.87
C ARG A 190 18.03 6.89 15.25
N ASN A 191 17.22 7.45 14.34
CA ASN A 191 16.47 8.67 14.58
C ASN A 191 15.31 8.45 15.54
N SER A 192 14.61 7.33 15.46
CA SER A 192 13.54 6.97 16.40
C SER A 192 14.07 6.84 17.83
N VAL A 193 15.21 6.17 18.04
CA VAL A 193 15.85 6.05 19.35
C VAL A 193 16.40 7.39 19.85
N ALA A 194 16.91 8.23 18.97
CA ALA A 194 17.41 9.56 19.34
C ALA A 194 16.30 10.45 19.96
N ASN A 195 15.06 10.32 19.49
CA ASN A 195 13.91 11.04 20.03
C ASN A 195 13.57 10.66 21.49
N TYR A 196 13.94 9.47 21.95
CA TYR A 196 13.74 9.06 23.34
C TYR A 196 14.81 9.58 24.31
N ARG A 197 15.97 10.03 23.83
CA ARG A 197 17.06 10.55 24.69
C ARG A 197 16.59 11.71 25.56
N LYS A 198 15.82 12.65 25.00
CA LYS A 198 15.36 13.83 25.70
C LYS A 198 14.38 13.52 26.85
N PRO A 199 13.31 12.72 26.66
CA PRO A 199 12.45 12.26 27.74
C PRO A 199 13.20 11.49 28.81
N TYR A 200 14.09 10.55 28.43
CA TYR A 200 14.85 9.76 29.39
C TYR A 200 15.82 10.61 30.22
N SER A 201 16.50 11.58 29.60
CA SER A 201 17.40 12.50 30.36
C SER A 201 16.65 13.40 31.35
N LEU A 202 15.38 13.72 31.07
CA LEU A 202 14.54 14.46 32.01
C LEU A 202 14.06 13.62 33.18
N LEU A 203 13.82 12.31 32.95
CA LEU A 203 13.46 11.37 34.02
C LEU A 203 14.65 11.08 34.93
N LEU A 204 15.84 10.87 34.39
CA LEU A 204 17.05 10.59 35.15
C LEU A 204 17.49 11.79 36.03
N LYS A 205 17.25 13.03 35.59
CA LYS A 205 17.53 14.22 36.40
C LYS A 205 16.57 14.42 37.57
N LYS A 206 15.45 13.69 37.64
CA LYS A 206 14.47 13.74 38.74
C LYS A 206 14.75 12.73 39.85
N THR A 207 15.77 11.90 39.73
CA THR A 207 16.10 10.83 40.70
C THR A 207 17.22 11.21 41.68
N ASP A 208 17.77 12.44 41.60
CA ASP A 208 18.71 12.96 42.56
C ASP A 208 18.01 13.90 43.58
N ILE A 209 17.08 13.35 44.38
CA ILE A 209 16.57 13.98 45.62
C ILE A 209 16.56 12.92 46.72
#